data_91f52367921104b7dc1c8b6144f58b00
#
_entry.id   91f52367921104b7dc1c8b6144f58b00
#
_cell.length_a   1.000
_cell.length_b   1.000
_cell.length_c   1.000
_cell.angle_alpha   90.00
_cell.angle_beta   90.00
_cell.angle_gamma   90.00
#
_symmetry.space_group_name_H-M   'P 1'
#
loop_
_entity.id
_entity.type
_entity.pdbx_description
1 polymer ?
#
loop_
_entity_poly.entity_id
_entity_poly.type
_entity_poly.pdbx_seq_one_letter_code
_entity_poly.pdbx_strand_id
1 'polypeptide(L)'
;MIIKNGNVFQEDGSFRKETLYIRNHRLTEAFEATAEEEVIDAEGLMVIPGLVDIHSHGAYGEDFSDGDPEGLKKILRYERQSGITSYCPTSMTLPKEQLKKIFKGIREAEKSGDGATVAGINMEGPFLDPVKKGAHVEEWITEPDADFVKELNEVSGGRIRLVTLAPNVKGAMDFIREMKEEVQISLGHTAADYECASEAMALGAHHVTHLYNAMQPLAHREPGLIGAASDDPECMVELICDGYHIHPAVIRATFRMFGPERVILISDSMRATGMKNGTYELGGQEVTVKDRKAVLKDGTLAGSATNLFGCMCKAIEFGVPVDQAIFAATRNPARSIGIYDRTGSVHTGKEADILLLTENFELKRVI
;
A
#
# COMPACT_ATOMS: atom_id res chain seq x y z
N MET A 1 -26.37 7.72 -10.21
CA MET A 1 -26.55 7.23 -8.81
C MET A 1 -26.53 8.43 -7.86
N ILE A 2 -27.31 8.40 -6.79
CA ILE A 2 -27.31 9.44 -5.75
C ILE A 2 -27.21 8.75 -4.38
N ILE A 3 -26.31 9.24 -3.51
CA ILE A 3 -26.19 8.77 -2.13
C ILE A 3 -26.67 9.92 -1.23
N LYS A 4 -27.78 9.71 -0.51
CA LYS A 4 -28.41 10.71 0.35
C LYS A 4 -28.14 10.42 1.82
N ASN A 5 -28.18 11.48 2.64
CA ASN A 5 -28.15 11.41 4.12
C ASN A 5 -26.87 10.80 4.73
N GLY A 6 -25.84 10.55 3.92
CA GLY A 6 -24.58 9.98 4.40
C GLY A 6 -23.77 10.95 5.24
N ASN A 7 -23.06 10.44 6.23
CA ASN A 7 -22.08 11.18 7.00
C ASN A 7 -20.73 11.13 6.27
N VAL A 8 -20.47 12.12 5.40
CA VAL A 8 -19.38 12.10 4.42
C VAL A 8 -18.10 12.63 5.05
N PHE A 9 -17.01 11.87 4.93
CA PHE A 9 -15.67 12.24 5.36
C PHE A 9 -15.08 13.33 4.46
N GLN A 10 -14.63 14.42 5.08
CA GLN A 10 -14.15 15.62 4.42
C GLN A 10 -12.62 15.68 4.36
N GLU A 11 -12.08 16.55 3.52
CA GLU A 11 -10.63 16.79 3.41
C GLU A 11 -10.00 17.42 4.66
N ASP A 12 -10.81 18.02 5.55
CA ASP A 12 -10.39 18.56 6.85
C ASP A 12 -10.44 17.51 7.99
N GLY A 13 -10.79 16.25 7.68
CA GLY A 13 -10.91 15.16 8.65
C GLY A 13 -12.24 15.12 9.40
N SER A 14 -13.14 16.09 9.17
CA SER A 14 -14.47 16.08 9.75
C SER A 14 -15.45 15.20 8.99
N PHE A 15 -16.58 14.86 9.60
CA PHE A 15 -17.72 14.24 8.94
C PHE A 15 -18.84 15.25 8.80
N ARG A 16 -19.49 15.31 7.62
CA ARG A 16 -20.65 16.16 7.37
C ARG A 16 -21.76 15.40 6.67
N LYS A 17 -23.01 15.69 7.05
CA LYS A 17 -24.18 15.10 6.39
C LYS A 17 -24.35 15.75 5.02
N GLU A 18 -24.17 14.98 3.97
CA GLU A 18 -24.23 15.47 2.58
C GLU A 18 -24.94 14.47 1.65
N THR A 19 -25.27 14.96 0.45
CA THR A 19 -25.73 14.13 -0.66
C THR A 19 -24.67 14.13 -1.74
N LEU A 20 -24.28 12.93 -2.19
CA LEU A 20 -23.32 12.75 -3.28
C LEU A 20 -24.03 12.37 -4.56
N TYR A 21 -23.53 12.90 -5.67
CA TYR A 21 -24.04 12.67 -7.02
C TYR A 21 -22.96 12.01 -7.86
N ILE A 22 -23.31 10.91 -8.53
CA ILE A 22 -22.35 10.08 -9.27
C ILE A 22 -22.89 9.85 -10.69
N ARG A 23 -22.06 10.19 -11.69
CA ARG A 23 -22.28 9.85 -13.12
C ARG A 23 -20.99 9.36 -13.74
N ASN A 24 -21.09 8.33 -14.58
CA ASN A 24 -19.93 7.78 -15.29
C ASN A 24 -18.75 7.45 -14.35
N HIS A 25 -19.05 6.84 -13.20
CA HIS A 25 -18.08 6.51 -12.13
C HIS A 25 -17.31 7.70 -11.55
N ARG A 26 -17.87 8.94 -11.66
CA ARG A 26 -17.28 10.15 -11.08
C ARG A 26 -18.26 10.88 -10.20
N LEU A 27 -17.73 11.47 -9.13
CA LEU A 27 -18.42 12.45 -8.31
C LEU A 27 -18.70 13.71 -9.13
N THR A 28 -19.94 14.20 -9.12
CA THR A 28 -20.38 15.33 -9.93
C THR A 28 -21.13 16.36 -9.10
N GLU A 29 -21.39 17.51 -9.71
CA GLU A 29 -22.34 18.48 -9.20
C GLU A 29 -23.75 17.89 -9.11
N ALA A 30 -24.59 18.51 -8.27
CA ALA A 30 -25.97 18.09 -8.06
C ALA A 30 -26.77 18.05 -9.37
N PHE A 31 -27.60 17.01 -9.53
CA PHE A 31 -28.55 16.87 -10.63
C PHE A 31 -29.89 16.33 -10.11
N GLU A 32 -30.97 16.58 -10.86
CA GLU A 32 -32.27 15.99 -10.57
C GLU A 32 -32.27 14.49 -10.89
N ALA A 33 -32.74 13.68 -9.93
CA ALA A 33 -32.87 12.23 -10.12
C ALA A 33 -33.92 11.92 -11.18
N THR A 34 -33.57 11.09 -12.14
CA THR A 34 -34.52 10.46 -13.05
C THR A 34 -35.04 9.16 -12.45
N ALA A 35 -36.10 8.58 -13.04
CA ALA A 35 -36.67 7.30 -12.60
C ALA A 35 -35.67 6.12 -12.75
N GLU A 36 -34.63 6.29 -13.55
CA GLU A 36 -33.59 5.27 -13.81
C GLU A 36 -32.37 5.40 -12.84
N GLU A 37 -32.28 6.51 -12.09
CA GLU A 37 -31.15 6.73 -11.18
C GLU A 37 -31.32 5.86 -9.92
N GLU A 38 -30.27 5.09 -9.60
CA GLU A 38 -30.17 4.43 -8.31
C GLU A 38 -30.00 5.47 -7.20
N VAL A 39 -30.86 5.39 -6.19
CA VAL A 39 -30.79 6.25 -4.99
C VAL A 39 -30.54 5.39 -3.78
N ILE A 40 -29.41 5.64 -3.10
CA ILE A 40 -29.03 4.96 -1.86
C ILE A 40 -29.30 5.91 -0.70
N ASP A 41 -30.08 5.45 0.28
CA ASP A 41 -30.21 6.14 1.57
C ASP A 41 -29.10 5.65 2.52
N ALA A 42 -28.15 6.51 2.80
CA ALA A 42 -27.01 6.26 3.67
C ALA A 42 -27.24 6.86 5.09
N GLU A 43 -28.48 7.02 5.54
CA GLU A 43 -28.79 7.48 6.91
C GLU A 43 -28.12 6.57 7.94
N GLY A 44 -27.38 7.15 8.88
CA GLY A 44 -26.62 6.42 9.92
C GLY A 44 -25.34 5.74 9.42
N LEU A 45 -24.95 5.95 8.16
CA LEU A 45 -23.70 5.40 7.62
C LEU A 45 -22.63 6.49 7.47
N MET A 46 -21.41 6.12 7.75
CA MET A 46 -20.21 6.88 7.34
C MET A 46 -19.92 6.60 5.87
N VAL A 47 -19.55 7.64 5.15
CA VAL A 47 -19.17 7.61 3.74
C VAL A 47 -17.73 8.07 3.64
N ILE A 48 -16.82 7.15 3.36
CA ILE A 48 -15.38 7.46 3.27
C ILE A 48 -14.86 7.16 1.86
N PRO A 49 -13.70 7.72 1.47
CA PRO A 49 -13.03 7.31 0.22
C PRO A 49 -12.72 5.83 0.21
N GLY A 50 -12.69 5.21 -0.95
CA GLY A 50 -12.14 3.88 -1.15
C GLY A 50 -10.66 3.83 -0.73
N LEU A 51 -10.24 2.70 -0.16
CA LEU A 51 -8.89 2.54 0.34
C LEU A 51 -7.89 2.35 -0.80
N VAL A 52 -6.66 2.82 -0.58
CA VAL A 52 -5.55 2.75 -1.53
C VAL A 52 -4.43 1.94 -0.89
N ASP A 53 -4.23 0.70 -1.33
CA ASP A 53 -3.15 -0.16 -0.86
C ASP A 53 -1.99 -0.14 -1.85
N ILE A 54 -0.86 0.40 -1.42
CA ILE A 54 0.32 0.56 -2.26
C ILE A 54 1.40 -0.50 -2.02
N HIS A 55 1.16 -1.43 -1.09
CA HIS A 55 2.09 -2.50 -0.77
C HIS A 55 1.35 -3.77 -0.34
N SER A 56 1.22 -4.71 -1.29
CA SER A 56 0.57 -6.01 -1.06
C SER A 56 1.00 -7.02 -2.13
N HIS A 57 1.45 -8.20 -1.70
CA HIS A 57 1.93 -9.27 -2.58
C HIS A 57 0.80 -10.14 -3.12
N GLY A 58 -0.25 -10.33 -2.33
CA GLY A 58 -1.34 -11.20 -2.75
C GLY A 58 -2.46 -11.37 -1.75
N ALA A 59 -3.50 -12.10 -2.16
CA ALA A 59 -4.66 -12.45 -1.35
C ALA A 59 -5.40 -13.64 -1.97
N TYR A 60 -6.26 -14.24 -1.18
CA TYR A 60 -7.22 -15.28 -1.61
C TYR A 60 -6.59 -16.46 -2.35
N GLY A 61 -5.40 -16.88 -1.90
CA GLY A 61 -4.63 -18.01 -2.44
C GLY A 61 -3.67 -17.66 -3.58
N GLU A 62 -3.73 -16.44 -4.10
CA GLU A 62 -2.95 -15.99 -5.26
C GLU A 62 -1.87 -14.97 -4.86
N ASP A 63 -0.82 -14.88 -5.64
CA ASP A 63 0.29 -13.94 -5.45
C ASP A 63 0.66 -13.27 -6.78
N PHE A 64 0.93 -11.97 -6.75
CA PHE A 64 1.35 -11.23 -7.94
C PHE A 64 2.61 -11.81 -8.57
N SER A 65 3.52 -12.31 -7.73
CA SER A 65 4.79 -12.91 -8.15
C SER A 65 4.64 -14.27 -8.87
N ASP A 66 3.45 -14.88 -8.87
CA ASP A 66 3.17 -16.07 -9.68
C ASP A 66 3.13 -15.74 -11.19
N GLY A 67 2.88 -14.48 -11.54
CA GLY A 67 2.78 -14.01 -12.91
C GLY A 67 1.60 -14.60 -13.68
N ASP A 68 0.53 -14.96 -12.96
CA ASP A 68 -0.73 -15.42 -13.51
C ASP A 68 -1.74 -14.26 -13.57
N PRO A 69 -2.15 -13.80 -14.78
CA PRO A 69 -3.17 -12.75 -14.89
C PRO A 69 -4.53 -13.12 -14.27
N GLU A 70 -4.93 -14.38 -14.29
CA GLU A 70 -6.19 -14.82 -13.69
C GLU A 70 -6.09 -14.82 -12.16
N GLY A 71 -4.93 -15.18 -11.60
CA GLY A 71 -4.64 -15.03 -10.17
C GLY A 71 -4.73 -13.55 -9.75
N LEU A 72 -4.10 -12.65 -10.49
CA LEU A 72 -4.18 -11.21 -10.20
C LEU A 72 -5.63 -10.68 -10.28
N LYS A 73 -6.46 -11.13 -11.22
CA LYS A 73 -7.90 -10.76 -11.26
C LYS A 73 -8.64 -11.21 -10.00
N LYS A 74 -8.32 -12.37 -9.44
CA LYS A 74 -8.92 -12.85 -8.17
C LYS A 74 -8.48 -11.96 -7.00
N ILE A 75 -7.19 -11.58 -6.94
CA ILE A 75 -6.69 -10.62 -5.95
C ILE A 75 -7.47 -9.32 -6.06
N LEU A 76 -7.55 -8.72 -7.24
CA LEU A 76 -8.23 -7.43 -7.45
C LEU A 76 -9.72 -7.47 -7.05
N ARG A 77 -10.43 -8.59 -7.32
CA ARG A 77 -11.82 -8.75 -6.86
C ARG A 77 -11.93 -8.84 -5.35
N TYR A 78 -11.03 -9.61 -4.71
CA TYR A 78 -10.99 -9.71 -3.25
C TYR A 78 -10.72 -8.36 -2.60
N GLU A 79 -9.74 -7.61 -3.12
CA GLU A 79 -9.38 -6.28 -2.61
C GLU A 79 -10.56 -5.31 -2.71
N ARG A 80 -11.23 -5.23 -3.88
CA ARG A 80 -12.41 -4.38 -4.02
C ARG A 80 -13.53 -4.78 -3.06
N GLN A 81 -13.82 -6.08 -2.91
CA GLN A 81 -14.83 -6.57 -1.97
C GLN A 81 -14.49 -6.25 -0.52
N SER A 82 -13.20 -6.07 -0.23
CA SER A 82 -12.67 -5.70 1.08
C SER A 82 -12.57 -4.18 1.29
N GLY A 83 -12.99 -3.36 0.30
CA GLY A 83 -12.98 -1.90 0.39
C GLY A 83 -11.73 -1.23 -0.17
N ILE A 84 -10.80 -2.00 -0.73
CA ILE A 84 -9.63 -1.45 -1.40
C ILE A 84 -10.01 -1.22 -2.87
N THR A 85 -10.12 0.05 -3.28
CA THR A 85 -10.55 0.42 -4.64
C THR A 85 -9.39 0.69 -5.57
N SER A 86 -8.23 1.08 -5.02
CA SER A 86 -6.98 1.28 -5.73
C SER A 86 -5.88 0.41 -5.12
N TYR A 87 -5.12 -0.29 -5.95
CA TYR A 87 -4.21 -1.33 -5.52
C TYR A 87 -2.90 -1.32 -6.32
N CYS A 88 -1.77 -1.42 -5.63
CA CYS A 88 -0.47 -1.64 -6.24
C CYS A 88 0.00 -3.07 -5.94
N PRO A 89 -0.16 -4.02 -6.87
CA PRO A 89 0.45 -5.33 -6.71
C PRO A 89 1.96 -5.17 -6.52
N THR A 90 2.50 -5.88 -5.52
CA THR A 90 3.91 -5.78 -5.12
C THR A 90 4.66 -7.05 -5.48
N SER A 91 5.75 -6.90 -6.25
CA SER A 91 6.61 -8.03 -6.60
C SER A 91 7.60 -8.35 -5.49
N MET A 92 7.87 -9.62 -5.28
CA MET A 92 9.02 -10.10 -4.50
C MET A 92 10.32 -9.95 -5.30
N THR A 93 11.47 -10.09 -4.62
CA THR A 93 12.77 -10.29 -5.26
C THR A 93 12.76 -11.61 -6.01
N LEU A 94 12.93 -11.55 -7.33
CA LEU A 94 12.89 -12.68 -8.26
C LEU A 94 13.92 -12.51 -9.39
N PRO A 95 14.27 -13.58 -10.11
CA PRO A 95 15.11 -13.49 -11.30
C PRO A 95 14.55 -12.50 -12.35
N LYS A 96 15.42 -11.75 -13.02
CA LYS A 96 15.06 -10.69 -13.99
C LYS A 96 14.03 -11.14 -15.03
N GLU A 97 14.21 -12.31 -15.61
CA GLU A 97 13.30 -12.84 -16.65
C GLU A 97 11.90 -13.17 -16.08
N GLN A 98 11.84 -13.59 -14.82
CA GLN A 98 10.56 -13.83 -14.16
C GLN A 98 9.83 -12.51 -13.89
N LEU A 99 10.53 -11.48 -13.38
CA LEU A 99 9.96 -10.14 -13.20
C LEU A 99 9.41 -9.55 -14.50
N LYS A 100 10.14 -9.71 -15.63
CA LYS A 100 9.66 -9.28 -16.96
C LYS A 100 8.34 -9.95 -17.34
N LYS A 101 8.22 -11.27 -17.11
CA LYS A 101 7.00 -12.02 -17.38
C LYS A 101 5.84 -11.54 -16.53
N ILE A 102 6.06 -11.34 -15.22
CA ILE A 102 5.07 -10.88 -14.25
C ILE A 102 4.55 -9.50 -14.65
N PHE A 103 5.45 -8.55 -14.88
CA PHE A 103 5.09 -7.16 -15.20
C PHE A 103 4.37 -7.02 -16.54
N LYS A 104 4.72 -7.85 -17.51
CA LYS A 104 4.01 -7.90 -18.80
C LYS A 104 2.56 -8.38 -18.63
N GLY A 105 2.30 -9.30 -17.70
CA GLY A 105 0.97 -9.88 -17.45
C GLY A 105 -0.04 -8.90 -16.85
N ILE A 106 0.40 -7.80 -16.25
CA ILE A 106 -0.50 -6.88 -15.54
C ILE A 106 -1.56 -6.26 -16.45
N ARG A 107 -1.20 -5.94 -17.70
CA ARG A 107 -2.12 -5.36 -18.69
C ARG A 107 -3.28 -6.28 -19.06
N GLU A 108 -3.10 -7.58 -18.94
CA GLU A 108 -4.15 -8.54 -19.22
C GLU A 108 -5.13 -8.65 -18.06
N ALA A 109 -4.63 -8.57 -16.83
CA ALA A 109 -5.47 -8.58 -15.63
C ALA A 109 -6.39 -7.36 -15.55
N GLU A 110 -5.91 -6.17 -15.93
CA GLU A 110 -6.70 -4.92 -15.90
C GLU A 110 -7.96 -4.93 -16.80
N LYS A 111 -7.98 -5.77 -17.83
CA LYS A 111 -9.11 -5.81 -18.79
C LYS A 111 -10.41 -6.34 -18.18
N SER A 112 -10.40 -6.95 -17.01
CA SER A 112 -11.61 -7.52 -16.40
C SER A 112 -12.58 -6.45 -15.87
N GLY A 113 -12.09 -5.35 -15.31
CA GLY A 113 -12.87 -4.19 -14.87
C GLY A 113 -13.78 -4.40 -13.65
N ASP A 114 -13.78 -5.58 -13.02
CA ASP A 114 -14.68 -5.95 -11.93
C ASP A 114 -13.99 -6.01 -10.53
N GLY A 115 -12.73 -5.61 -10.45
CA GLY A 115 -11.91 -5.59 -9.26
C GLY A 115 -11.47 -4.19 -8.81
N ALA A 116 -10.53 -4.12 -7.90
CA ALA A 116 -9.81 -2.90 -7.57
C ALA A 116 -9.05 -2.40 -8.81
N THR A 117 -8.94 -1.09 -8.96
CA THR A 117 -8.15 -0.48 -10.02
C THR A 117 -6.66 -0.68 -9.75
N VAL A 118 -5.90 -1.17 -10.72
CA VAL A 118 -4.44 -1.20 -10.61
C VAL A 118 -3.91 0.22 -10.68
N ALA A 119 -3.47 0.74 -9.53
CA ALA A 119 -2.95 2.11 -9.40
C ALA A 119 -1.50 2.25 -9.86
N GLY A 120 -0.77 1.16 -9.83
CA GLY A 120 0.62 1.04 -10.23
C GLY A 120 1.19 -0.31 -9.84
N ILE A 121 2.48 -0.49 -9.97
CA ILE A 121 3.26 -1.63 -9.46
C ILE A 121 4.20 -1.10 -8.38
N ASN A 122 4.28 -1.79 -7.26
CA ASN A 122 5.35 -1.65 -6.29
C ASN A 122 6.40 -2.75 -6.55
N MET A 123 7.63 -2.37 -6.83
CA MET A 123 8.75 -3.28 -7.04
C MET A 123 9.55 -3.38 -5.75
N GLU A 124 9.30 -4.41 -4.93
CA GLU A 124 10.04 -4.64 -3.69
C GLU A 124 11.27 -5.51 -3.97
N GLY A 125 12.41 -4.85 -4.00
CA GLY A 125 13.66 -5.45 -4.47
C GLY A 125 13.72 -5.54 -6.02
N PRO A 126 14.78 -6.16 -6.55
CA PRO A 126 15.81 -6.99 -5.91
C PRO A 126 17.00 -6.23 -5.29
N PHE A 127 16.96 -4.94 -5.15
CA PHE A 127 18.06 -4.05 -4.76
C PHE A 127 18.16 -3.91 -3.23
N LEU A 128 18.16 -5.02 -2.51
CA LEU A 128 18.05 -5.09 -1.06
C LEU A 128 19.40 -5.38 -0.41
N ASP A 129 19.52 -5.10 0.90
CA ASP A 129 20.66 -5.54 1.70
C ASP A 129 20.46 -7.01 2.13
N PRO A 130 21.36 -7.94 1.76
CA PRO A 130 21.27 -9.34 2.17
C PRO A 130 21.15 -9.54 3.68
N VAL A 131 21.73 -8.64 4.48
CA VAL A 131 21.65 -8.69 5.96
C VAL A 131 20.23 -8.42 6.47
N LYS A 132 19.42 -7.70 5.69
CA LYS A 132 18.06 -7.30 6.03
C LYS A 132 17.02 -7.82 5.03
N LYS A 133 17.32 -8.91 4.36
CA LYS A 133 16.49 -9.50 3.29
C LYS A 133 15.07 -9.92 3.72
N GLY A 134 14.81 -10.11 5.02
CA GLY A 134 13.49 -10.61 5.48
C GLY A 134 13.11 -11.92 4.79
N ALA A 135 11.92 -11.95 4.19
CA ALA A 135 11.40 -13.11 3.44
C ALA A 135 11.93 -13.22 2.00
N HIS A 136 12.79 -12.32 1.52
CA HIS A 136 13.36 -12.41 0.16
C HIS A 136 14.44 -13.49 0.07
N VAL A 137 14.56 -14.10 -1.11
CA VAL A 137 15.60 -15.09 -1.41
C VAL A 137 16.90 -14.39 -1.73
N GLU A 138 17.93 -14.62 -0.93
CA GLU A 138 19.22 -13.94 -1.01
C GLU A 138 19.91 -14.09 -2.36
N GLU A 139 19.81 -15.27 -2.98
CA GLU A 139 20.41 -15.60 -4.28
C GLU A 139 19.94 -14.65 -5.41
N TRP A 140 18.74 -14.06 -5.26
CA TRP A 140 18.14 -13.18 -6.28
C TRP A 140 18.33 -11.69 -6.01
N ILE A 141 18.97 -11.34 -4.89
CA ILE A 141 19.35 -9.96 -4.58
C ILE A 141 20.45 -9.51 -5.53
N THR A 142 20.31 -8.31 -6.09
CA THR A 142 21.27 -7.74 -7.04
C THR A 142 21.60 -6.29 -6.70
N GLU A 143 22.71 -5.78 -7.26
CA GLU A 143 23.00 -4.34 -7.24
C GLU A 143 21.89 -3.58 -8.01
N PRO A 144 21.59 -2.30 -7.65
CA PRO A 144 20.65 -1.45 -8.36
C PRO A 144 21.00 -1.28 -9.85
N ASP A 145 19.97 -1.38 -10.70
CA ASP A 145 20.11 -1.39 -12.15
C ASP A 145 18.96 -0.57 -12.77
N ALA A 146 19.23 0.70 -13.09
CA ALA A 146 18.25 1.64 -13.63
C ALA A 146 17.74 1.21 -15.02
N ASP A 147 18.62 0.68 -15.87
CA ASP A 147 18.22 0.23 -17.21
C ASP A 147 17.24 -0.95 -17.11
N PHE A 148 17.47 -1.84 -16.15
CA PHE A 148 16.55 -2.95 -15.91
C PHE A 148 15.17 -2.46 -15.42
N VAL A 149 15.11 -1.47 -14.52
CA VAL A 149 13.82 -0.90 -14.07
C VAL A 149 13.10 -0.19 -15.22
N LYS A 150 13.83 0.54 -16.09
CA LYS A 150 13.26 1.16 -17.29
C LYS A 150 12.68 0.12 -18.25
N GLU A 151 13.40 -0.99 -18.48
CA GLU A 151 12.90 -2.12 -19.28
C GLU A 151 11.61 -2.72 -18.67
N LEU A 152 11.59 -2.96 -17.36
CA LEU A 152 10.39 -3.44 -16.66
C LEU A 152 9.23 -2.44 -16.76
N ASN A 153 9.52 -1.15 -16.65
CA ASN A 153 8.51 -0.11 -16.77
C ASN A 153 7.92 -0.07 -18.18
N GLU A 154 8.74 -0.24 -19.23
CA GLU A 154 8.27 -0.32 -20.61
C GLU A 154 7.37 -1.54 -20.82
N VAL A 155 7.78 -2.75 -20.41
CA VAL A 155 6.98 -3.97 -20.61
C VAL A 155 5.68 -3.96 -19.81
N SER A 156 5.66 -3.31 -18.65
CA SER A 156 4.43 -3.09 -17.85
C SER A 156 3.52 -2.01 -18.44
N GLY A 157 4.02 -1.19 -19.36
CA GLY A 157 3.30 -0.04 -19.94
C GLY A 157 3.30 1.19 -19.07
N GLY A 158 4.41 1.48 -18.38
CA GLY A 158 4.57 2.66 -17.53
C GLY A 158 3.88 2.52 -16.18
N ARG A 159 3.81 1.31 -15.63
CA ARG A 159 3.04 1.02 -14.41
C ARG A 159 3.86 1.04 -13.13
N ILE A 160 5.19 1.04 -13.16
CA ILE A 160 6.00 1.08 -11.94
C ILE A 160 5.80 2.44 -11.26
N ARG A 161 5.39 2.43 -10.00
CA ARG A 161 5.19 3.62 -9.17
C ARG A 161 6.18 3.71 -8.03
N LEU A 162 6.51 2.57 -7.41
CA LEU A 162 7.46 2.49 -6.31
C LEU A 162 8.55 1.47 -6.62
N VAL A 163 9.76 1.76 -6.16
CA VAL A 163 10.89 0.82 -6.14
C VAL A 163 11.51 0.86 -4.76
N THR A 164 11.47 -0.27 -4.06
CA THR A 164 12.15 -0.42 -2.76
C THR A 164 13.61 -0.82 -2.98
N LEU A 165 14.52 -0.07 -2.35
CA LEU A 165 15.95 -0.38 -2.35
C LEU A 165 16.61 -0.09 -0.99
N ALA A 166 17.71 -0.77 -0.72
CA ALA A 166 18.58 -0.49 0.40
C ALA A 166 19.62 0.59 0.02
N PRO A 167 19.68 1.76 0.70
CA PRO A 167 20.59 2.83 0.31
C PRO A 167 22.07 2.52 0.57
N ASN A 168 22.36 1.54 1.43
CA ASN A 168 23.73 1.12 1.78
C ASN A 168 24.36 0.11 0.80
N VAL A 169 23.60 -0.34 -0.21
CA VAL A 169 24.18 -1.23 -1.22
C VAL A 169 24.90 -0.43 -2.32
N LYS A 170 25.90 -1.06 -2.92
CA LYS A 170 26.72 -0.41 -3.95
C LYS A 170 25.85 0.00 -5.15
N GLY A 171 26.01 1.25 -5.62
CA GLY A 171 25.26 1.80 -6.74
C GLY A 171 23.92 2.43 -6.37
N ALA A 172 23.45 2.32 -5.11
CA ALA A 172 22.15 2.84 -4.68
C ALA A 172 22.02 4.35 -4.88
N MET A 173 23.05 5.13 -4.50
CA MET A 173 22.99 6.59 -4.62
C MET A 173 22.92 7.07 -6.06
N ASP A 174 23.61 6.38 -6.99
CA ASP A 174 23.55 6.70 -8.42
C ASP A 174 22.18 6.32 -9.00
N PHE A 175 21.64 5.17 -8.60
CA PHE A 175 20.28 4.77 -8.96
C PHE A 175 19.24 5.80 -8.51
N ILE A 176 19.30 6.29 -7.26
CA ILE A 176 18.38 7.32 -6.74
C ILE A 176 18.46 8.59 -7.61
N ARG A 177 19.66 9.08 -7.89
CA ARG A 177 19.86 10.28 -8.74
C ARG A 177 19.22 10.12 -10.12
N GLU A 178 19.34 8.95 -10.71
CA GLU A 178 18.86 8.67 -12.06
C GLU A 178 17.33 8.46 -12.09
N MET A 179 16.76 7.77 -11.11
CA MET A 179 15.38 7.26 -11.19
C MET A 179 14.34 8.09 -10.43
N LYS A 180 14.71 9.01 -9.56
CA LYS A 180 13.82 9.77 -8.68
C LYS A 180 12.69 10.55 -9.38
N GLU A 181 12.89 10.95 -10.63
CA GLU A 181 11.87 11.66 -11.41
C GLU A 181 10.94 10.69 -12.18
N GLU A 182 11.32 9.42 -12.27
CA GLU A 182 10.55 8.41 -13.00
C GLU A 182 9.67 7.55 -12.08
N VAL A 183 10.18 7.24 -10.87
CA VAL A 183 9.50 6.40 -9.89
C VAL A 183 9.73 6.92 -8.47
N GLN A 184 8.78 6.66 -7.57
CA GLN A 184 8.99 6.90 -6.15
C GLN A 184 10.03 5.91 -5.61
N ILE A 185 11.13 6.42 -5.09
CA ILE A 185 12.15 5.60 -4.43
C ILE A 185 11.77 5.40 -2.97
N SER A 186 11.64 4.15 -2.55
CA SER A 186 11.35 3.76 -1.17
C SER A 186 12.56 3.09 -0.54
N LEU A 187 12.95 3.54 0.66
CA LEU A 187 14.07 2.95 1.39
C LEU A 187 13.56 1.84 2.31
N GLY A 188 14.08 0.64 2.14
CA GLY A 188 13.68 -0.52 2.94
C GLY A 188 14.68 -1.66 2.84
N HIS A 189 14.47 -2.72 3.64
CA HIS A 189 15.34 -3.90 3.66
C HIS A 189 16.82 -3.53 3.76
N THR A 190 17.15 -2.71 4.76
CA THR A 190 18.47 -2.06 4.86
C THR A 190 19.04 -2.04 6.25
N ALA A 191 20.36 -2.17 6.35
CA ALA A 191 21.14 -1.90 7.56
C ALA A 191 21.77 -0.49 7.54
N ALA A 192 21.30 0.42 6.69
CA ALA A 192 21.82 1.78 6.59
C ALA A 192 21.79 2.49 7.94
N ASP A 193 22.87 3.20 8.25
CA ASP A 193 22.95 4.15 9.34
C ASP A 193 22.22 5.46 9.01
N TYR A 194 22.22 6.38 9.94
CA TYR A 194 21.52 7.67 9.80
C TYR A 194 22.10 8.51 8.65
N GLU A 195 23.43 8.56 8.54
CA GLU A 195 24.15 9.36 7.54
C GLU A 195 23.86 8.86 6.13
N CYS A 196 23.93 7.55 5.91
CA CYS A 196 23.64 6.92 4.62
C CYS A 196 22.17 7.14 4.22
N ALA A 197 21.23 6.96 5.15
CA ALA A 197 19.81 7.19 4.90
C ALA A 197 19.52 8.67 4.60
N SER A 198 20.12 9.60 5.35
CA SER A 198 19.99 11.04 5.12
C SER A 198 20.55 11.48 3.77
N GLU A 199 21.68 10.89 3.32
CA GLU A 199 22.21 11.14 1.98
C GLU A 199 21.21 10.68 0.90
N ALA A 200 20.63 9.49 1.03
CA ALA A 200 19.64 8.97 0.11
C ALA A 200 18.40 9.87 0.03
N MET A 201 17.91 10.37 1.16
CA MET A 201 16.78 11.31 1.22
C MET A 201 17.13 12.65 0.57
N ALA A 202 18.31 13.20 0.84
CA ALA A 202 18.80 14.43 0.19
C ALA A 202 18.91 14.29 -1.35
N LEU A 203 19.02 13.07 -1.87
CA LEU A 203 19.02 12.77 -3.29
C LEU A 203 17.62 12.62 -3.88
N GLY A 204 16.57 12.46 -3.07
CA GLY A 204 15.17 12.39 -3.50
C GLY A 204 14.43 11.10 -3.11
N ALA A 205 14.97 10.27 -2.20
CA ALA A 205 14.30 9.07 -1.71
C ALA A 205 13.43 9.40 -0.47
N HIS A 206 12.28 10.03 -0.67
CA HIS A 206 11.39 10.50 0.40
C HIS A 206 10.27 9.52 0.76
N HIS A 207 10.59 8.22 0.78
CA HIS A 207 9.63 7.19 1.17
C HIS A 207 10.34 6.05 1.91
N VAL A 208 9.65 5.41 2.87
CA VAL A 208 10.19 4.28 3.62
C VAL A 208 9.20 3.12 3.61
N THR A 209 9.67 1.98 3.17
CA THR A 209 8.93 0.72 3.09
C THR A 209 8.75 0.13 4.48
N HIS A 210 7.52 -0.29 4.84
CA HIS A 210 7.11 -0.97 6.08
C HIS A 210 8.01 -0.65 7.30
N LEU A 211 7.98 0.61 7.72
CA LEU A 211 8.80 1.18 8.81
C LEU A 211 8.94 0.22 10.00
N TYR A 212 10.13 0.09 10.56
CA TYR A 212 10.59 -0.84 11.61
C TYR A 212 10.90 -2.26 11.14
N ASN A 213 10.33 -2.73 10.03
CA ASN A 213 10.52 -4.10 9.56
C ASN A 213 11.71 -4.16 8.61
N ALA A 214 12.53 -5.21 8.74
CA ALA A 214 13.73 -5.44 7.92
C ALA A 214 14.70 -4.22 7.86
N MET A 215 14.86 -3.48 8.98
CA MET A 215 15.80 -2.35 9.11
C MET A 215 16.44 -2.33 10.50
N GLN A 216 17.37 -1.41 10.74
CA GLN A 216 17.93 -1.19 12.07
C GLN A 216 16.89 -0.54 12.99
N PRO A 217 16.81 -0.93 14.27
CA PRO A 217 15.90 -0.31 15.22
C PRO A 217 16.31 1.14 15.52
N LEU A 218 15.35 1.98 15.88
CA LEU A 218 15.60 3.33 16.38
C LEU A 218 16.28 3.28 17.73
N ALA A 219 17.60 3.44 17.76
CA ALA A 219 18.38 3.52 18.98
C ALA A 219 18.82 4.97 19.26
N HIS A 220 18.98 5.33 20.52
CA HIS A 220 19.24 6.72 20.94
C HIS A 220 20.62 7.28 20.53
N ARG A 221 21.55 6.47 20.05
CA ARG A 221 22.84 6.87 19.49
C ARG A 221 23.05 6.45 18.04
N GLU A 222 22.22 5.57 17.55
CA GLU A 222 22.23 5.03 16.18
C GLU A 222 20.78 4.98 15.68
N PRO A 223 20.21 6.14 15.30
CA PRO A 223 18.79 6.23 14.95
C PRO A 223 18.45 5.60 13.59
N GLY A 224 19.45 5.31 12.76
CA GLY A 224 19.31 4.63 11.48
C GLY A 224 18.34 5.31 10.52
N LEU A 225 17.77 4.52 9.60
CA LEU A 225 16.78 4.98 8.63
C LEU A 225 15.56 5.64 9.31
N ILE A 226 15.10 5.12 10.45
CA ILE A 226 13.93 5.66 11.15
C ILE A 226 14.17 7.09 11.61
N GLY A 227 15.36 7.37 12.16
CA GLY A 227 15.76 8.71 12.57
C GLY A 227 15.87 9.67 11.40
N ALA A 228 16.54 9.26 10.31
CA ALA A 228 16.67 10.06 9.09
C ALA A 228 15.30 10.40 8.50
N ALA A 229 14.38 9.42 8.42
CA ALA A 229 13.01 9.65 7.94
C ALA A 229 12.22 10.61 8.84
N SER A 230 12.45 10.60 10.16
CA SER A 230 11.78 11.54 11.06
C SER A 230 12.20 12.98 10.85
N ASP A 231 13.46 13.19 10.50
CA ASP A 231 14.06 14.52 10.30
C ASP A 231 13.76 15.09 8.89
N ASP A 232 13.42 14.23 7.91
CA ASP A 232 13.01 14.67 6.59
C ASP A 232 11.49 14.97 6.57
N PRO A 233 11.07 16.26 6.41
CA PRO A 233 9.66 16.63 6.43
C PRO A 233 8.85 16.13 5.23
N GLU A 234 9.50 15.75 4.13
CA GLU A 234 8.86 15.23 2.92
C GLU A 234 8.72 13.70 2.94
N CYS A 235 9.47 13.02 3.81
CA CYS A 235 9.49 11.57 3.84
C CYS A 235 8.17 10.99 4.36
N MET A 236 7.55 10.15 3.55
CA MET A 236 6.37 9.35 3.90
C MET A 236 6.80 7.95 4.34
N VAL A 237 6.08 7.35 5.30
CA VAL A 237 6.45 6.06 5.88
C VAL A 237 5.27 5.09 5.85
N GLU A 238 5.52 3.90 5.34
CA GLU A 238 4.55 2.80 5.36
C GLU A 238 4.51 2.14 6.73
N LEU A 239 3.32 1.70 7.16
CA LEU A 239 3.10 1.09 8.47
C LEU A 239 2.12 -0.08 8.38
N ILE A 240 2.54 -1.27 8.83
CA ILE A 240 1.69 -2.46 8.91
C ILE A 240 0.99 -2.48 10.26
N CYS A 241 -0.33 -2.32 10.28
CA CYS A 241 -1.14 -2.30 11.50
C CYS A 241 -1.97 -3.58 11.67
N ASP A 242 -1.35 -4.75 11.57
CA ASP A 242 -2.03 -6.05 11.71
C ASP A 242 -2.12 -6.56 13.17
N GLY A 243 -1.36 -5.94 14.09
CA GLY A 243 -1.26 -6.34 15.49
C GLY A 243 -0.15 -7.34 15.79
N TYR A 244 0.63 -7.75 14.79
CA TYR A 244 1.76 -8.67 14.93
C TYR A 244 3.11 -8.01 14.62
N HIS A 245 3.18 -7.21 13.57
CA HIS A 245 4.40 -6.55 13.13
C HIS A 245 4.85 -5.46 14.09
N ILE A 246 3.91 -4.65 14.59
CA ILE A 246 4.23 -3.47 15.38
C ILE A 246 3.35 -3.40 16.62
N HIS A 247 3.98 -3.15 17.77
CA HIS A 247 3.27 -2.99 19.03
C HIS A 247 2.38 -1.73 18.99
N PRO A 248 1.14 -1.74 19.54
CA PRO A 248 0.22 -0.60 19.49
C PRO A 248 0.79 0.72 20.03
N ALA A 249 1.65 0.68 21.04
CA ALA A 249 2.29 1.88 21.56
C ALA A 249 3.28 2.51 20.54
N VAL A 250 3.95 1.68 19.74
CA VAL A 250 4.87 2.14 18.68
C VAL A 250 4.07 2.75 17.52
N ILE A 251 2.94 2.13 17.13
CA ILE A 251 2.02 2.69 16.13
C ILE A 251 1.60 4.11 16.53
N ARG A 252 1.11 4.31 17.76
CA ARG A 252 0.74 5.65 18.24
C ARG A 252 1.92 6.63 18.31
N ALA A 253 3.11 6.15 18.67
CA ALA A 253 4.32 6.97 18.67
C ALA A 253 4.69 7.42 17.25
N THR A 254 4.56 6.53 16.26
CA THR A 254 4.82 6.82 14.85
C THR A 254 3.92 7.94 14.33
N PHE A 255 2.63 7.86 14.57
CA PHE A 255 1.69 8.95 14.18
C PHE A 255 2.04 10.30 14.83
N ARG A 256 2.57 10.30 16.06
CA ARG A 256 3.05 11.54 16.70
C ARG A 256 4.37 12.03 16.12
N MET A 257 5.28 11.14 15.76
CA MET A 257 6.61 11.44 15.23
C MET A 257 6.53 12.01 13.81
N PHE A 258 5.74 11.36 12.95
CA PHE A 258 5.63 11.71 11.53
C PHE A 258 4.44 12.64 11.22
N GLY A 259 3.48 12.76 12.13
CA GLY A 259 2.24 13.47 11.90
C GLY A 259 1.27 12.73 10.95
N PRO A 260 0.02 13.22 10.82
CA PRO A 260 -1.04 12.51 10.08
C PRO A 260 -0.87 12.54 8.56
N GLU A 261 0.01 13.41 8.05
CA GLU A 261 0.20 13.60 6.60
C GLU A 261 1.24 12.65 6.00
N ARG A 262 2.15 12.09 6.84
CA ARG A 262 3.30 11.32 6.37
C ARG A 262 3.20 9.82 6.64
N VAL A 263 2.21 9.37 7.43
CA VAL A 263 1.99 7.94 7.68
C VAL A 263 1.07 7.36 6.62
N ILE A 264 1.49 6.25 6.03
CA ILE A 264 0.72 5.45 5.08
C ILE A 264 0.45 4.08 5.72
N LEU A 265 -0.81 3.68 5.83
CA LEU A 265 -1.15 2.31 6.15
C LEU A 265 -1.04 1.44 4.91
N ILE A 266 -0.41 0.29 5.06
CA ILE A 266 -0.31 -0.75 4.05
C ILE A 266 -0.75 -2.09 4.65
N SER A 267 -1.13 -3.03 3.80
CA SER A 267 -1.42 -4.38 4.27
C SER A 267 -0.16 -5.24 4.35
N ASP A 268 0.75 -5.10 3.42
CA ASP A 268 1.84 -6.07 3.18
C ASP A 268 1.29 -7.49 3.16
N SER A 269 0.10 -7.64 2.56
CA SER A 269 -0.64 -8.90 2.57
C SER A 269 0.00 -9.92 1.63
N MET A 270 -0.10 -11.19 2.01
CA MET A 270 0.35 -12.30 1.20
C MET A 270 -0.82 -13.23 0.85
N ARG A 271 -0.59 -14.23 -0.02
CA ARG A 271 -1.65 -15.12 -0.55
C ARG A 271 -2.57 -15.74 0.50
N ALA A 272 -2.18 -15.85 1.78
CA ALA A 272 -3.03 -16.37 2.84
C ALA A 272 -4.10 -15.38 3.33
N THR A 273 -4.05 -14.11 2.91
CA THR A 273 -5.07 -13.12 3.26
C THR A 273 -6.44 -13.55 2.72
N GLY A 274 -7.44 -13.57 3.60
CA GLY A 274 -8.76 -14.11 3.28
C GLY A 274 -8.88 -15.63 3.34
N MET A 275 -7.79 -16.35 3.66
CA MET A 275 -7.75 -17.80 3.73
C MET A 275 -7.76 -18.31 5.19
N LYS A 276 -7.81 -19.63 5.36
CA LYS A 276 -7.76 -20.30 6.67
C LYS A 276 -6.32 -20.44 7.15
N ASN A 277 -6.15 -20.81 8.44
CA ASN A 277 -4.85 -21.25 8.95
C ASN A 277 -4.30 -22.42 8.10
N GLY A 278 -2.99 -22.41 7.82
CA GLY A 278 -2.37 -23.39 6.94
C GLY A 278 -0.96 -23.05 6.55
N THR A 279 -0.43 -23.82 5.62
CA THR A 279 0.88 -23.59 4.99
C THR A 279 0.68 -22.99 3.62
N TYR A 280 1.40 -21.93 3.36
CA TYR A 280 1.37 -21.13 2.13
C TYR A 280 2.80 -20.88 1.64
N GLU A 281 2.95 -19.99 0.68
CA GLU A 281 4.23 -19.61 0.11
C GLU A 281 4.28 -18.09 -0.06
N LEU A 282 5.47 -17.50 0.09
CA LEU A 282 5.78 -16.14 -0.28
C LEU A 282 7.18 -16.08 -0.90
N GLY A 283 7.29 -15.63 -2.15
CA GLY A 283 8.57 -15.48 -2.83
C GLY A 283 9.41 -16.76 -2.92
N GLY A 284 8.79 -17.95 -3.04
CA GLY A 284 9.47 -19.24 -3.08
C GLY A 284 9.75 -19.87 -1.70
N GLN A 285 9.35 -19.20 -0.62
CA GLN A 285 9.57 -19.69 0.75
C GLN A 285 8.26 -20.18 1.40
N GLU A 286 8.34 -21.30 2.14
CA GLU A 286 7.20 -21.82 2.89
C GLU A 286 6.88 -20.95 4.10
N VAL A 287 5.61 -20.54 4.22
CA VAL A 287 5.07 -19.70 5.30
C VAL A 287 3.98 -20.45 6.03
N THR A 288 4.09 -20.54 7.34
CA THR A 288 3.02 -21.05 8.21
C THR A 288 2.16 -19.90 8.71
N VAL A 289 0.85 -19.99 8.47
CA VAL A 289 -0.14 -19.02 8.96
C VAL A 289 -0.99 -19.61 10.05
N LYS A 290 -0.98 -18.98 11.22
CA LYS A 290 -1.84 -19.30 12.35
C LYS A 290 -2.39 -18.03 12.98
N ASP A 291 -3.71 -17.94 13.09
CA ASP A 291 -4.43 -16.79 13.69
C ASP A 291 -4.03 -15.46 13.05
N ARG A 292 -3.87 -15.44 11.71
CA ARG A 292 -3.38 -14.33 10.87
C ARG A 292 -1.89 -13.97 11.06
N LYS A 293 -1.14 -14.66 11.87
CA LYS A 293 0.31 -14.50 11.98
C LYS A 293 0.98 -15.38 10.96
N ALA A 294 1.71 -14.79 10.02
CA ALA A 294 2.47 -15.45 8.95
C ALA A 294 3.95 -15.49 9.32
N VAL A 295 4.57 -16.65 9.34
CA VAL A 295 5.98 -16.81 9.72
C VAL A 295 6.69 -17.85 8.85
N LEU A 296 7.97 -17.58 8.56
CA LEU A 296 8.91 -18.54 8.01
C LEU A 296 9.27 -19.63 9.05
N LYS A 297 9.99 -20.66 8.62
CA LYS A 297 10.44 -21.77 9.50
C LYS A 297 11.34 -21.31 10.65
N ASP A 298 12.08 -20.24 10.48
CA ASP A 298 12.95 -19.63 11.50
C ASP A 298 12.22 -18.68 12.44
N GLY A 299 10.91 -18.42 12.22
CA GLY A 299 10.08 -17.53 13.02
C GLY A 299 10.05 -16.09 12.53
N THR A 300 10.75 -15.75 11.45
CA THR A 300 10.67 -14.42 10.80
C THR A 300 9.26 -14.17 10.30
N LEU A 301 8.69 -12.98 10.54
CA LEU A 301 7.43 -12.56 9.94
C LEU A 301 7.60 -12.46 8.40
N ALA A 302 6.60 -12.89 7.66
CA ALA A 302 6.65 -13.02 6.20
C ALA A 302 5.37 -12.45 5.57
N GLY A 303 5.34 -11.13 5.40
CA GLY A 303 4.14 -10.40 5.05
C GLY A 303 3.03 -10.54 6.10
N SER A 304 1.85 -10.05 5.81
CA SER A 304 0.69 -10.16 6.69
C SER A 304 -0.39 -11.09 6.09
N ALA A 305 -1.30 -11.58 6.94
CA ALA A 305 -2.51 -12.28 6.51
C ALA A 305 -3.77 -11.42 6.80
N THR A 306 -3.65 -10.10 6.61
CA THR A 306 -4.75 -9.13 6.75
C THR A 306 -4.77 -8.19 5.55
N ASN A 307 -5.92 -7.59 5.24
CA ASN A 307 -6.05 -6.57 4.20
C ASN A 307 -5.96 -5.15 4.80
N LEU A 308 -5.86 -4.13 3.94
CA LEU A 308 -5.72 -2.74 4.37
C LEU A 308 -6.91 -2.25 5.21
N PHE A 309 -8.14 -2.70 4.91
CA PHE A 309 -9.32 -2.34 5.72
C PHE A 309 -9.16 -2.86 7.16
N GLY A 310 -8.68 -4.08 7.32
CA GLY A 310 -8.34 -4.65 8.63
C GLY A 310 -7.24 -3.86 9.34
N CYS A 311 -6.19 -3.43 8.62
CA CYS A 311 -5.13 -2.58 9.17
C CYS A 311 -5.66 -1.22 9.64
N MET A 312 -6.53 -0.57 8.87
CA MET A 312 -7.17 0.70 9.25
C MET A 312 -8.02 0.55 10.52
N CYS A 313 -8.87 -0.48 10.58
CA CYS A 313 -9.68 -0.75 11.76
C CYS A 313 -8.81 -1.04 13.00
N LYS A 314 -7.73 -1.80 12.83
CA LYS A 314 -6.77 -2.08 13.91
C LYS A 314 -6.01 -0.83 14.38
N ALA A 315 -5.63 0.06 13.48
CA ALA A 315 -5.01 1.34 13.86
C ALA A 315 -5.95 2.15 14.77
N ILE A 316 -7.24 2.22 14.43
CA ILE A 316 -8.29 2.88 15.26
C ILE A 316 -8.44 2.17 16.61
N GLU A 317 -8.54 0.85 16.62
CA GLU A 317 -8.61 0.04 17.87
C GLU A 317 -7.40 0.29 18.78
N PHE A 318 -6.21 0.48 18.19
CA PHE A 318 -4.98 0.80 18.91
C PHE A 318 -4.88 2.25 19.37
N GLY A 319 -5.89 3.09 19.09
CA GLY A 319 -6.01 4.46 19.55
C GLY A 319 -5.42 5.53 18.61
N VAL A 320 -5.27 5.22 17.33
CA VAL A 320 -5.05 6.24 16.30
C VAL A 320 -6.38 6.98 16.06
N PRO A 321 -6.41 8.32 15.99
CA PRO A 321 -7.61 9.06 15.64
C PRO A 321 -8.21 8.60 14.30
N VAL A 322 -9.55 8.54 14.25
CA VAL A 322 -10.28 8.00 13.09
C VAL A 322 -9.92 8.70 11.79
N ASP A 323 -9.89 10.03 11.82
CA ASP A 323 -9.50 10.87 10.67
C ASP A 323 -8.09 10.55 10.18
N GLN A 324 -7.12 10.40 11.09
CA GLN A 324 -5.74 10.05 10.75
C GLN A 324 -5.62 8.65 10.15
N ALA A 325 -6.36 7.67 10.69
CA ALA A 325 -6.36 6.31 10.15
C ALA A 325 -6.98 6.26 8.73
N ILE A 326 -8.07 7.01 8.49
CA ILE A 326 -8.67 7.13 7.17
C ILE A 326 -7.70 7.82 6.20
N PHE A 327 -7.10 8.95 6.58
CA PHE A 327 -6.12 9.61 5.73
C PHE A 327 -4.93 8.71 5.39
N ALA A 328 -4.42 7.97 6.37
CA ALA A 328 -3.29 7.06 6.16
C ALA A 328 -3.62 5.88 5.24
N ALA A 329 -4.90 5.51 5.08
CA ALA A 329 -5.35 4.43 4.20
C ALA A 329 -5.95 4.92 2.86
N THR A 330 -6.07 6.25 2.64
CA THR A 330 -6.73 6.83 1.45
C THR A 330 -5.89 7.93 0.81
N ARG A 331 -5.90 9.14 1.39
CA ARG A 331 -5.25 10.36 0.88
C ARG A 331 -3.73 10.21 0.80
N ASN A 332 -3.10 9.75 1.87
CA ASN A 332 -1.64 9.72 1.96
C ASN A 332 -1.02 8.75 0.95
N PRO A 333 -1.47 7.47 0.84
CA PRO A 333 -0.97 6.59 -0.22
C PRO A 333 -1.28 7.11 -1.63
N ALA A 334 -2.45 7.71 -1.85
CA ALA A 334 -2.79 8.30 -3.15
C ALA A 334 -1.86 9.48 -3.52
N ARG A 335 -1.46 10.30 -2.55
CA ARG A 335 -0.45 11.37 -2.76
C ARG A 335 0.92 10.80 -3.05
N SER A 336 1.34 9.79 -2.28
CA SER A 336 2.66 9.16 -2.43
C SER A 336 2.91 8.63 -3.84
N ILE A 337 1.91 8.01 -4.47
CA ILE A 337 2.05 7.46 -5.82
C ILE A 337 1.49 8.36 -6.93
N GLY A 338 1.14 9.61 -6.61
CA GLY A 338 0.73 10.62 -7.59
C GLY A 338 -0.63 10.40 -8.25
N ILE A 339 -1.60 9.82 -7.52
CA ILE A 339 -2.98 9.60 -8.03
C ILE A 339 -4.05 10.37 -7.25
N TYR A 340 -3.65 11.27 -6.36
CA TYR A 340 -4.61 12.00 -5.51
C TYR A 340 -5.57 12.91 -6.27
N ASP A 341 -5.22 13.34 -7.47
CA ASP A 341 -6.11 14.05 -8.38
C ASP A 341 -7.30 13.20 -8.85
N ARG A 342 -7.19 11.87 -8.81
CA ARG A 342 -8.21 10.93 -9.26
C ARG A 342 -9.02 10.30 -8.13
N THR A 343 -8.38 9.92 -7.02
CA THR A 343 -8.98 9.16 -5.92
C THR A 343 -8.43 9.60 -4.55
N GLY A 344 -8.76 8.93 -3.45
CA GLY A 344 -8.24 9.18 -2.11
C GLY A 344 -8.97 10.28 -1.32
N SER A 345 -10.00 10.92 -1.88
CA SER A 345 -10.95 11.78 -1.15
C SER A 345 -12.32 11.81 -1.85
N VAL A 346 -13.37 12.15 -1.10
CA VAL A 346 -14.72 12.34 -1.63
C VAL A 346 -14.86 13.79 -2.10
N HIS A 347 -14.52 14.05 -3.35
CA HIS A 347 -14.53 15.40 -3.92
C HIS A 347 -15.06 15.37 -5.37
N THR A 348 -15.87 16.37 -5.72
CA THR A 348 -16.40 16.55 -7.10
C THR A 348 -15.28 16.50 -8.14
N GLY A 349 -15.49 15.72 -9.20
CA GLY A 349 -14.53 15.50 -10.29
C GLY A 349 -13.65 14.26 -10.14
N LYS A 350 -13.52 13.73 -8.91
CA LYS A 350 -12.78 12.47 -8.66
C LYS A 350 -13.60 11.23 -9.00
N GLU A 351 -12.92 10.10 -9.08
CA GLU A 351 -13.55 8.78 -9.20
C GLU A 351 -14.46 8.52 -8.00
N ALA A 352 -15.61 7.89 -8.23
CA ALA A 352 -16.57 7.61 -7.19
C ALA A 352 -16.21 6.33 -6.42
N ASP A 353 -14.97 6.26 -6.00
CA ASP A 353 -14.44 5.22 -5.12
C ASP A 353 -14.87 5.50 -3.68
N ILE A 354 -15.92 4.83 -3.21
CA ILE A 354 -16.58 5.17 -1.94
C ILE A 354 -16.90 3.90 -1.15
N LEU A 355 -16.71 3.97 0.16
CA LEU A 355 -17.16 2.95 1.11
C LEU A 355 -18.29 3.48 1.97
N LEU A 356 -19.34 2.69 2.12
CA LEU A 356 -20.40 2.90 3.09
C LEU A 356 -20.14 1.98 4.31
N LEU A 357 -19.94 2.58 5.48
CA LEU A 357 -19.59 1.88 6.71
C LEU A 357 -20.62 2.18 7.81
N THR A 358 -20.86 1.23 8.71
CA THR A 358 -21.52 1.53 9.98
C THR A 358 -20.60 2.35 10.89
N GLU A 359 -21.15 2.95 11.96
CA GLU A 359 -20.37 3.64 13.01
C GLU A 359 -19.34 2.72 13.70
N ASN A 360 -19.54 1.41 13.64
CA ASN A 360 -18.61 0.40 14.15
C ASN A 360 -17.61 -0.11 13.09
N PHE A 361 -17.46 0.61 11.96
CA PHE A 361 -16.56 0.25 10.85
C PHE A 361 -16.87 -1.10 10.19
N GLU A 362 -18.15 -1.50 10.11
CA GLU A 362 -18.54 -2.64 9.28
C GLU A 362 -18.78 -2.16 7.84
N LEU A 363 -18.10 -2.77 6.89
CA LEU A 363 -18.27 -2.48 5.46
C LEU A 363 -19.65 -2.95 5.00
N LYS A 364 -20.48 -2.04 4.52
CA LYS A 364 -21.83 -2.33 3.98
C LYS A 364 -21.84 -2.35 2.45
N ARG A 365 -21.10 -1.46 1.82
CA ARG A 365 -21.05 -1.38 0.35
C ARG A 365 -19.77 -0.70 -0.13
N VAL A 366 -19.29 -1.15 -1.27
CA VAL A 366 -18.25 -0.51 -2.10
C VAL A 366 -18.90 -0.01 -3.37
N ILE A 367 -18.62 1.22 -3.75
CA ILE A 367 -19.16 1.88 -4.94
C ILE A 367 -18.01 2.19 -5.89
#